data_85c665b15f867970a0c6f5cd3e037c49
#
_entry.id   85c665b15f867970a0c6f5cd3e037c49
#
_cell.length_a   1.000
_cell.length_b   1.000
_cell.length_c   1.000
_cell.angle_alpha   90.00
_cell.angle_beta   90.00
_cell.angle_gamma   90.00
#
_symmetry.space_group_name_H-M   'P 1'
#
loop_
_entity.id
_entity.type
_entity.pdbx_description
1 polymer ?
#
loop_
_entity_poly.entity_id
_entity_poly.type
_entity_poly.pdbx_seq_one_letter_code
_entity_poly.pdbx_strand_id
1 'polypeptide(L)'
;QINTKWVLNKKINLPVKLTTEQKGQLCDTLKTSLALLSRETDPVTFADEQAVQLFNMGRGFSIALVYLKKDRRLSLESYIGYMAFKNGIPVSYGGGWILGTSCKIGVNIYPAFRKGESAWMFCQVLRLYHQNFKVSYFYVNPYQFGKGNPEGLKSGAFWFYYRLGFRPVQPDINVLSKTEWKKINTDKKYRTPVNILKKFTAGPVSLHLNKNNTPAFFAPEISTLISNYINKHFNSNRKAAIQNGYYNLTTQFQLTAKNETLSLLYLLADKNNSLSLKEKKDLANVFMLQYNNSEAAFIKNLQKCSGFWKLLNTQGQK
;
A
#
# COMPACT_ATOMS: atom_id res chain seq x y z
N GLN A 1 -25.06 -7.05 -5.77
CA GLN A 1 -23.89 -6.66 -4.95
C GLN A 1 -22.69 -7.51 -5.37
N ILE A 2 -21.49 -6.89 -5.56
CA ILE A 2 -20.27 -7.61 -5.93
C ILE A 2 -19.78 -8.40 -4.72
N ASN A 3 -19.56 -9.70 -4.89
CA ASN A 3 -18.85 -10.49 -3.89
C ASN A 3 -17.33 -10.26 -4.06
N THR A 4 -16.80 -9.29 -3.34
CA THR A 4 -15.40 -8.87 -3.46
C THR A 4 -14.43 -10.02 -3.20
N LYS A 5 -14.63 -10.82 -2.15
CA LYS A 5 -13.74 -11.96 -1.84
C LYS A 5 -13.68 -12.97 -2.97
N TRP A 6 -14.82 -13.29 -3.58
CA TRP A 6 -14.87 -14.20 -4.72
C TRP A 6 -14.12 -13.63 -5.93
N VAL A 7 -14.27 -12.31 -6.21
CA VAL A 7 -13.54 -11.66 -7.31
C VAL A 7 -12.02 -11.69 -7.08
N LEU A 8 -11.57 -11.38 -5.86
CA LEU A 8 -10.14 -11.31 -5.53
C LEU A 8 -9.45 -12.69 -5.63
N ASN A 9 -10.17 -13.77 -5.35
CA ASN A 9 -9.64 -15.14 -5.44
C ASN A 9 -9.56 -15.68 -6.87
N LYS A 10 -10.17 -15.00 -7.86
CA LYS A 10 -10.02 -15.42 -9.26
C LYS A 10 -8.59 -15.24 -9.73
N LYS A 11 -7.99 -16.31 -10.25
CA LYS A 11 -6.64 -16.29 -10.80
C LYS A 11 -6.49 -15.24 -11.90
N ILE A 12 -5.41 -14.46 -11.86
CA ILE A 12 -5.03 -13.52 -12.93
C ILE A 12 -4.13 -14.21 -13.94
N ASN A 13 -4.14 -13.72 -15.18
CA ASN A 13 -3.21 -14.15 -16.20
C ASN A 13 -1.82 -13.53 -15.93
N LEU A 14 -0.80 -14.09 -16.58
CA LEU A 14 0.52 -13.45 -16.61
C LEU A 14 0.44 -12.09 -17.30
N PRO A 15 1.38 -11.17 -17.00
CA PRO A 15 1.43 -9.89 -17.68
C PRO A 15 1.65 -10.07 -19.19
N VAL A 16 1.12 -9.14 -19.96
CA VAL A 16 1.33 -9.09 -21.40
C VAL A 16 2.83 -8.91 -21.69
N LYS A 17 3.35 -9.68 -22.62
CA LYS A 17 4.73 -9.49 -23.07
C LYS A 17 4.82 -8.22 -23.89
N LEU A 18 5.57 -7.24 -23.40
CA LEU A 18 5.80 -5.95 -24.06
C LEU A 18 7.27 -5.85 -24.49
N THR A 19 7.51 -5.30 -25.67
CA THR A 19 8.86 -4.89 -26.10
C THR A 19 9.32 -3.68 -25.29
N THR A 20 10.61 -3.35 -25.33
CA THR A 20 11.16 -2.13 -24.70
C THR A 20 10.49 -0.88 -25.20
N GLU A 21 10.24 -0.77 -26.50
CA GLU A 21 9.53 0.35 -27.12
C GLU A 21 8.09 0.46 -26.60
N GLN A 22 7.33 -0.64 -26.56
CA GLN A 22 5.97 -0.66 -26.05
C GLN A 22 5.90 -0.27 -24.57
N LYS A 23 6.90 -0.61 -23.78
CA LYS A 23 6.99 -0.16 -22.37
C LYS A 23 7.21 1.34 -22.27
N GLY A 24 8.08 1.92 -23.10
CA GLY A 24 8.29 3.37 -23.20
C GLY A 24 6.99 4.10 -23.61
N GLN A 25 6.34 3.66 -24.69
CA GLN A 25 5.06 4.22 -25.14
C GLN A 25 3.97 4.13 -24.07
N LEU A 26 3.92 3.03 -23.32
CA LEU A 26 3.00 2.88 -22.20
C LEU A 26 3.30 3.91 -21.10
N CYS A 27 4.56 4.08 -20.69
CA CYS A 27 4.96 5.08 -19.71
C CYS A 27 4.63 6.51 -20.15
N ASP A 28 4.84 6.85 -21.41
CA ASP A 28 4.48 8.15 -21.96
C ASP A 28 2.96 8.38 -21.95
N THR A 29 2.18 7.34 -22.28
CA THR A 29 0.72 7.36 -22.16
C THR A 29 0.28 7.64 -20.71
N LEU A 30 0.93 7.00 -19.74
CA LEU A 30 0.63 7.21 -18.32
C LEU A 30 0.92 8.65 -17.89
N LYS A 31 2.11 9.17 -18.21
CA LYS A 31 2.53 10.54 -17.92
C LYS A 31 1.59 11.57 -18.55
N THR A 32 1.33 11.43 -19.84
CA THR A 32 0.44 12.34 -20.60
C THR A 32 -0.98 12.32 -20.03
N SER A 33 -1.51 11.13 -19.70
CA SER A 33 -2.86 11.00 -19.15
C SER A 33 -3.01 11.72 -17.80
N LEU A 34 -1.99 11.68 -16.94
CA LEU A 34 -2.00 12.42 -15.66
C LEU A 34 -1.81 13.93 -15.88
N ALA A 35 -0.90 14.32 -16.78
CA ALA A 35 -0.66 15.73 -17.09
C ALA A 35 -1.91 16.44 -17.62
N LEU A 36 -2.68 15.79 -18.51
CA LEU A 36 -3.96 16.30 -19.02
C LEU A 36 -4.99 16.56 -17.91
N LEU A 37 -4.88 15.89 -16.79
CA LEU A 37 -5.74 16.07 -15.61
C LEU A 37 -5.14 17.02 -14.57
N SER A 38 -4.00 17.64 -14.85
CA SER A 38 -3.21 18.39 -13.87
C SER A 38 -2.95 17.57 -12.61
N ARG A 39 -2.57 16.30 -12.82
CA ARG A 39 -2.27 15.32 -11.76
C ARG A 39 -0.88 14.73 -11.94
N GLU A 40 -0.33 14.29 -10.84
CA GLU A 40 0.97 13.64 -10.76
C GLU A 40 0.95 12.55 -9.70
N THR A 41 1.74 11.50 -9.90
CA THR A 41 2.03 10.48 -8.87
C THR A 41 3.49 10.05 -9.00
N ASP A 42 4.19 9.90 -7.88
CA ASP A 42 5.60 9.51 -7.87
C ASP A 42 5.88 8.27 -8.75
N PRO A 43 5.08 7.17 -8.67
CA PRO A 43 5.37 6.01 -9.50
C PRO A 43 5.31 6.28 -11.01
N VAL A 44 4.46 7.19 -11.47
CA VAL A 44 4.39 7.54 -12.90
C VAL A 44 5.49 8.52 -13.28
N THR A 45 5.76 9.53 -12.46
CA THR A 45 6.80 10.54 -12.70
C THR A 45 8.19 9.88 -12.69
N PHE A 46 8.45 9.02 -11.72
CA PHE A 46 9.74 8.33 -11.53
C PHE A 46 9.68 6.85 -11.94
N ALA A 47 8.90 6.53 -12.97
CA ALA A 47 8.71 5.16 -13.42
C ALA A 47 10.02 4.49 -13.87
N ASP A 48 10.23 3.25 -13.41
CA ASP A 48 11.18 2.32 -14.02
C ASP A 48 10.50 1.72 -15.26
N GLU A 49 10.79 2.29 -16.43
CA GLU A 49 10.16 1.91 -17.70
C GLU A 49 10.37 0.43 -18.03
N GLN A 50 11.52 -0.14 -17.64
CA GLN A 50 11.80 -1.56 -17.90
C GLN A 50 11.00 -2.50 -16.98
N ALA A 51 10.55 -2.01 -15.83
CA ALA A 51 9.78 -2.78 -14.87
C ALA A 51 8.27 -2.68 -15.06
N VAL A 52 7.75 -1.76 -15.91
CA VAL A 52 6.32 -1.62 -16.14
C VAL A 52 5.69 -2.92 -16.65
N GLN A 53 4.51 -3.26 -16.12
CA GLN A 53 3.78 -4.49 -16.46
C GLN A 53 2.33 -4.16 -16.82
N LEU A 54 1.81 -4.77 -17.88
CA LEU A 54 0.42 -4.64 -18.31
C LEU A 54 -0.32 -5.97 -18.10
N PHE A 55 -1.46 -5.91 -17.40
CA PHE A 55 -2.30 -7.08 -17.13
C PHE A 55 -3.64 -6.96 -17.81
N ASN A 56 -4.02 -7.96 -18.59
CA ASN A 56 -5.38 -8.07 -19.14
C ASN A 56 -6.30 -8.69 -18.07
N MET A 57 -7.30 -7.93 -17.63
CA MET A 57 -8.25 -8.35 -16.61
C MET A 57 -9.57 -8.87 -17.18
N GLY A 58 -9.69 -8.91 -18.50
CA GLY A 58 -10.88 -9.33 -19.24
C GLY A 58 -11.88 -8.17 -19.48
N ARG A 59 -12.86 -8.41 -20.34
CA ARG A 59 -13.93 -7.45 -20.67
C ARG A 59 -13.41 -6.10 -21.22
N GLY A 60 -12.30 -6.12 -21.97
CA GLY A 60 -11.64 -4.88 -22.46
C GLY A 60 -10.98 -4.04 -21.35
N PHE A 61 -10.82 -4.58 -20.14
CA PHE A 61 -10.20 -3.89 -19.04
C PHE A 61 -8.77 -4.39 -18.83
N SER A 62 -7.82 -3.47 -18.75
CA SER A 62 -6.42 -3.78 -18.45
C SER A 62 -5.88 -2.82 -17.40
N ILE A 63 -4.82 -3.25 -16.70
CA ILE A 63 -4.17 -2.46 -15.65
C ILE A 63 -2.66 -2.50 -15.89
N ALA A 64 -2.05 -1.32 -16.01
CA ALA A 64 -0.61 -1.15 -15.95
C ALA A 64 -0.18 -0.99 -14.50
N LEU A 65 0.80 -1.80 -14.04
CA LEU A 65 1.54 -1.60 -12.80
C LEU A 65 2.81 -0.83 -13.09
N VAL A 66 3.11 0.14 -12.26
CA VAL A 66 4.24 1.06 -12.39
C VAL A 66 5.08 1.01 -11.14
N TYR A 67 6.35 0.72 -11.33
CA TYR A 67 7.34 0.59 -10.26
C TYR A 67 8.26 1.81 -10.26
N LEU A 68 8.74 2.20 -9.09
CA LEU A 68 9.70 3.30 -8.96
C LEU A 68 11.10 2.89 -9.43
N LYS A 69 11.84 3.85 -10.02
CA LYS A 69 13.30 3.73 -10.20
C LYS A 69 13.97 3.43 -8.87
N LYS A 70 15.11 2.72 -8.91
CA LYS A 70 15.81 2.24 -7.72
C LYS A 70 16.12 3.33 -6.70
N ASP A 71 16.55 4.49 -7.16
CA ASP A 71 16.90 5.67 -6.36
C ASP A 71 15.69 6.43 -5.78
N ARG A 72 14.47 6.04 -6.20
CA ARG A 72 13.21 6.66 -5.76
C ARG A 72 12.36 5.74 -4.89
N ARG A 73 12.81 4.51 -4.65
CA ARG A 73 12.10 3.55 -3.80
C ARG A 73 12.06 4.00 -2.36
N LEU A 74 10.93 3.73 -1.70
CA LEU A 74 10.77 4.01 -0.27
C LEU A 74 11.58 3.00 0.55
N SER A 75 11.98 3.41 1.73
CA SER A 75 12.89 2.64 2.57
C SER A 75 12.24 1.45 3.29
N LEU A 76 10.92 1.49 3.56
CA LEU A 76 10.18 0.44 4.27
C LEU A 76 9.04 -0.15 3.46
N GLU A 77 8.33 0.69 2.73
CA GLU A 77 7.17 0.32 1.91
C GLU A 77 7.56 0.26 0.44
N SER A 78 6.83 -0.53 -0.34
CA SER A 78 6.87 -0.43 -1.81
C SER A 78 5.68 0.37 -2.29
N TYR A 79 5.92 1.48 -2.98
CA TYR A 79 4.87 2.29 -3.58
C TYR A 79 4.69 1.89 -5.04
N ILE A 80 3.70 1.04 -5.29
CA ILE A 80 3.37 0.56 -6.63
C ILE A 80 2.21 1.38 -7.17
N GLY A 81 2.46 2.10 -8.27
CA GLY A 81 1.42 2.82 -8.99
C GLY A 81 0.61 1.92 -9.92
N TYR A 82 -0.58 2.38 -10.31
CA TYR A 82 -1.32 1.75 -11.39
C TYR A 82 -2.10 2.77 -12.21
N MET A 83 -2.33 2.43 -13.48
CA MET A 83 -3.35 3.04 -14.32
C MET A 83 -4.18 1.94 -14.96
N ALA A 84 -5.49 2.12 -14.95
CA ALA A 84 -6.43 1.20 -15.55
C ALA A 84 -7.01 1.77 -16.85
N PHE A 85 -7.22 0.88 -17.80
CA PHE A 85 -7.72 1.19 -19.14
C PHE A 85 -8.99 0.39 -19.41
N LYS A 86 -9.92 1.00 -20.13
CA LYS A 86 -11.09 0.34 -20.71
C LYS A 86 -11.03 0.51 -22.21
N ASN A 87 -10.90 -0.61 -22.94
CA ASN A 87 -10.71 -0.59 -24.40
C ASN A 87 -9.59 0.36 -24.87
N GLY A 88 -8.46 0.36 -24.14
CA GLY A 88 -7.31 1.23 -24.43
C GLY A 88 -7.40 2.65 -23.88
N ILE A 89 -8.55 3.10 -23.38
CA ILE A 89 -8.75 4.46 -22.85
C ILE A 89 -8.45 4.46 -21.33
N PRO A 90 -7.61 5.38 -20.82
CA PRO A 90 -7.39 5.55 -19.39
C PRO A 90 -8.70 5.90 -18.67
N VAL A 91 -9.02 5.16 -17.60
CA VAL A 91 -10.29 5.32 -16.86
C VAL A 91 -10.10 5.54 -15.37
N SER A 92 -8.99 5.09 -14.80
CA SER A 92 -8.64 5.33 -13.40
C SER A 92 -7.15 5.16 -13.15
N TYR A 93 -6.67 5.80 -12.10
CA TYR A 93 -5.31 5.70 -11.63
C TYR A 93 -5.25 5.71 -10.11
N GLY A 94 -4.11 5.32 -9.57
CA GLY A 94 -3.84 5.34 -8.15
C GLY A 94 -2.57 4.60 -7.81
N GLY A 95 -2.47 4.16 -6.56
CA GLY A 95 -1.35 3.37 -6.11
C GLY A 95 -1.62 2.69 -4.77
N GLY A 96 -0.75 1.74 -4.47
CA GLY A 96 -0.74 1.01 -3.22
C GLY A 96 0.62 1.08 -2.55
N TRP A 97 0.65 1.46 -1.28
CA TRP A 97 1.82 1.37 -0.42
C TRP A 97 1.79 0.03 0.31
N ILE A 98 2.71 -0.85 -0.02
CA ILE A 98 2.74 -2.23 0.45
C ILE A 98 3.80 -2.39 1.52
N LEU A 99 3.38 -2.83 2.72
CA LEU A 99 4.26 -3.28 3.78
C LEU A 99 3.84 -4.69 4.22
N GLY A 100 4.66 -5.68 3.94
CA GLY A 100 4.32 -7.08 4.17
C GLY A 100 3.06 -7.50 3.40
N THR A 101 2.04 -7.96 4.12
CA THR A 101 0.75 -8.38 3.54
C THR A 101 -0.31 -7.27 3.57
N SER A 102 0.04 -6.07 4.07
CA SER A 102 -0.85 -4.91 4.11
C SER A 102 -0.61 -3.96 2.94
N CYS A 103 -1.66 -3.28 2.50
CA CYS A 103 -1.59 -2.28 1.44
C CYS A 103 -2.53 -1.11 1.74
N LYS A 104 -1.94 0.08 1.89
CA LYS A 104 -2.70 1.33 1.81
C LYS A 104 -3.01 1.59 0.35
N ILE A 105 -4.28 1.58 -0.05
CA ILE A 105 -4.67 1.71 -1.44
C ILE A 105 -5.58 2.90 -1.67
N GLY A 106 -5.37 3.60 -2.79
CA GLY A 106 -6.23 4.67 -3.26
C GLY A 106 -6.72 4.44 -4.68
N VAL A 107 -7.84 5.06 -5.03
CA VAL A 107 -8.40 5.03 -6.37
C VAL A 107 -8.92 6.41 -6.78
N ASN A 108 -8.51 6.84 -7.96
CA ASN A 108 -9.05 8.01 -8.63
C ASN A 108 -9.68 7.54 -9.95
N ILE A 109 -11.01 7.61 -10.03
CA ILE A 109 -11.75 7.25 -11.23
C ILE A 109 -12.08 8.55 -11.98
N TYR A 110 -11.78 8.58 -13.27
CA TYR A 110 -12.05 9.77 -14.09
C TYR A 110 -13.55 10.08 -14.09
N PRO A 111 -13.95 11.35 -14.08
CA PRO A 111 -15.35 11.76 -13.93
C PRO A 111 -16.31 11.03 -14.87
N ALA A 112 -15.93 10.88 -16.15
CA ALA A 112 -16.74 10.18 -17.15
C ALA A 112 -16.99 8.70 -16.83
N PHE A 113 -16.17 8.07 -15.99
CA PHE A 113 -16.23 6.64 -15.66
C PHE A 113 -16.67 6.35 -14.22
N ARG A 114 -17.10 7.35 -13.44
CA ARG A 114 -17.52 7.21 -12.04
C ARG A 114 -18.86 6.48 -11.84
N LYS A 115 -19.63 6.31 -12.91
CA LYS A 115 -20.91 5.59 -12.91
C LYS A 115 -20.75 4.18 -13.51
N GLY A 116 -21.64 3.26 -13.17
CA GLY A 116 -21.68 1.93 -13.74
C GLY A 116 -20.63 0.98 -13.16
N GLU A 117 -19.54 0.73 -13.90
CA GLU A 117 -18.57 -0.34 -13.58
C GLU A 117 -17.51 0.02 -12.52
N SER A 118 -17.54 1.21 -11.90
CA SER A 118 -16.50 1.70 -10.96
C SER A 118 -16.15 0.69 -9.87
N ALA A 119 -17.16 0.05 -9.28
CA ALA A 119 -16.97 -0.94 -8.23
C ALA A 119 -16.28 -2.21 -8.76
N TRP A 120 -16.67 -2.66 -9.94
CA TRP A 120 -16.02 -3.79 -10.60
C TRP A 120 -14.56 -3.47 -10.97
N MET A 121 -14.30 -2.30 -11.54
CA MET A 121 -12.95 -1.85 -11.89
C MET A 121 -12.03 -1.82 -10.67
N PHE A 122 -12.50 -1.24 -9.55
CA PHE A 122 -11.70 -1.21 -8.33
C PHE A 122 -11.47 -2.62 -7.74
N CYS A 123 -12.46 -3.52 -7.83
CA CYS A 123 -12.24 -4.93 -7.47
C CYS A 123 -11.15 -5.60 -8.32
N GLN A 124 -11.01 -5.25 -9.61
CA GLN A 124 -9.91 -5.78 -10.43
C GLN A 124 -8.54 -5.25 -9.97
N VAL A 125 -8.46 -3.97 -9.56
CA VAL A 125 -7.24 -3.41 -8.95
C VAL A 125 -6.89 -4.18 -7.67
N LEU A 126 -7.83 -4.33 -6.73
CA LEU A 126 -7.62 -5.10 -5.50
C LEU A 126 -7.20 -6.54 -5.79
N ARG A 127 -7.84 -7.20 -6.79
CA ARG A 127 -7.51 -8.55 -7.23
C ARG A 127 -6.07 -8.63 -7.73
N LEU A 128 -5.63 -7.67 -8.54
CA LEU A 128 -4.26 -7.64 -9.06
C LEU A 128 -3.25 -7.51 -7.91
N TYR A 129 -3.46 -6.60 -6.96
CA TYR A 129 -2.57 -6.46 -5.80
C TYR A 129 -2.57 -7.71 -4.92
N HIS A 130 -3.74 -8.30 -4.68
CA HIS A 130 -3.86 -9.54 -3.91
C HIS A 130 -3.11 -10.70 -4.56
N GLN A 131 -3.31 -10.95 -5.85
CA GLN A 131 -2.71 -12.08 -6.56
C GLN A 131 -1.21 -11.89 -6.81
N ASN A 132 -0.79 -10.67 -7.21
CA ASN A 132 0.58 -10.39 -7.62
C ASN A 132 1.51 -10.18 -6.41
N PHE A 133 1.04 -9.50 -5.35
CA PHE A 133 1.84 -9.14 -4.18
C PHE A 133 1.44 -9.86 -2.89
N LYS A 134 0.48 -10.80 -2.94
CA LYS A 134 -0.01 -11.53 -1.76
C LYS A 134 -0.56 -10.62 -0.65
N VAL A 135 -1.10 -9.47 -1.03
CA VAL A 135 -1.77 -8.57 -0.09
C VAL A 135 -3.05 -9.23 0.43
N SER A 136 -3.23 -9.26 1.74
CA SER A 136 -4.41 -9.84 2.39
C SER A 136 -5.17 -8.84 3.28
N TYR A 137 -4.57 -7.69 3.53
CA TYR A 137 -5.15 -6.57 4.27
C TYR A 137 -5.05 -5.29 3.45
N PHE A 138 -6.20 -4.79 3.00
CA PHE A 138 -6.28 -3.49 2.33
C PHE A 138 -6.84 -2.45 3.28
N TYR A 139 -6.30 -1.25 3.27
CA TYR A 139 -6.89 -0.11 3.99
C TYR A 139 -6.88 1.15 3.13
N VAL A 140 -7.87 2.02 3.41
CA VAL A 140 -8.10 3.24 2.65
C VAL A 140 -8.04 4.43 3.60
N ASN A 141 -7.24 5.43 3.22
CA ASN A 141 -7.10 6.66 4.00
C ASN A 141 -8.42 7.44 4.04
N PRO A 142 -8.79 8.03 5.19
CA PRO A 142 -9.99 8.84 5.33
C PRO A 142 -10.13 9.99 4.32
N TYR A 143 -9.03 10.51 3.79
CA TYR A 143 -9.04 11.51 2.71
C TYR A 143 -9.85 11.02 1.49
N GLN A 144 -9.76 9.74 1.14
CA GLN A 144 -10.46 9.17 -0.02
C GLN A 144 -11.99 9.25 0.09
N PHE A 145 -12.52 9.40 1.31
CA PHE A 145 -13.97 9.43 1.55
C PHE A 145 -14.42 10.62 2.39
N GLY A 146 -13.57 11.68 2.51
CA GLY A 146 -14.07 12.97 2.97
C GLY A 146 -13.24 13.76 3.97
N LYS A 147 -12.18 13.20 4.58
CA LYS A 147 -11.31 13.96 5.49
C LYS A 147 -10.48 14.97 4.70
N GLY A 148 -10.79 16.26 4.82
CA GLY A 148 -10.15 17.29 4.00
C GLY A 148 -10.50 17.20 2.50
N ASN A 149 -11.56 16.46 2.13
CA ASN A 149 -11.99 16.23 0.75
C ASN A 149 -13.51 16.40 0.64
N PRO A 150 -14.00 17.63 0.39
CA PRO A 150 -15.44 17.91 0.29
C PRO A 150 -16.16 17.11 -0.79
N GLU A 151 -15.49 16.80 -1.92
CA GLU A 151 -16.05 15.97 -2.99
C GLU A 151 -16.33 14.55 -2.50
N GLY A 152 -15.42 13.97 -1.71
CA GLY A 152 -15.60 12.66 -1.10
C GLY A 152 -16.79 12.59 -0.15
N LEU A 153 -17.03 13.67 0.62
CA LEU A 153 -18.23 13.78 1.46
C LEU A 153 -19.51 13.90 0.61
N LYS A 154 -19.53 14.85 -0.35
CA LYS A 154 -20.69 15.13 -1.20
C LYS A 154 -21.11 13.91 -2.01
N SER A 155 -20.16 13.13 -2.51
CA SER A 155 -20.41 11.91 -3.29
C SER A 155 -20.80 10.70 -2.42
N GLY A 156 -20.65 10.77 -1.09
CA GLY A 156 -20.84 9.63 -0.21
C GLY A 156 -19.85 8.50 -0.46
N ALA A 157 -18.60 8.84 -0.80
CA ALA A 157 -17.55 7.88 -1.18
C ALA A 157 -17.28 6.81 -0.12
N PHE A 158 -17.57 7.07 1.16
CA PHE A 158 -17.52 6.05 2.22
C PHE A 158 -18.33 4.81 1.86
N TRP A 159 -19.56 4.99 1.33
CA TRP A 159 -20.44 3.89 0.98
C TRP A 159 -19.97 3.10 -0.24
N PHE A 160 -19.17 3.70 -1.10
CA PHE A 160 -18.51 2.96 -2.17
C PHE A 160 -17.61 1.86 -1.60
N TYR A 161 -16.71 2.20 -0.67
CA TYR A 161 -15.83 1.23 0.00
C TYR A 161 -16.61 0.25 0.88
N TYR A 162 -17.62 0.73 1.60
CA TYR A 162 -18.43 -0.13 2.48
C TYR A 162 -19.15 -1.24 1.71
N ARG A 163 -19.70 -0.94 0.53
CA ARG A 163 -20.34 -1.93 -0.37
C ARG A 163 -19.36 -2.99 -0.88
N LEU A 164 -18.09 -2.67 -0.96
CA LEU A 164 -17.01 -3.59 -1.36
C LEU A 164 -16.48 -4.42 -0.19
N GLY A 165 -17.04 -4.27 1.01
CA GLY A 165 -16.66 -5.05 2.18
C GLY A 165 -15.65 -4.37 3.11
N PHE A 166 -15.21 -3.14 2.80
CA PHE A 166 -14.41 -2.38 3.75
C PHE A 166 -15.22 -2.00 4.97
N ARG A 167 -14.61 -1.97 6.12
CA ARG A 167 -15.24 -1.61 7.39
C ARG A 167 -14.35 -0.63 8.16
N PRO A 168 -14.93 0.33 8.91
CA PRO A 168 -14.17 1.18 9.82
C PRO A 168 -13.33 0.35 10.78
N VAL A 169 -12.08 0.77 10.97
CA VAL A 169 -11.18 0.12 11.94
C VAL A 169 -11.59 0.45 13.37
N GLN A 170 -12.08 1.66 13.63
CA GLN A 170 -12.58 2.07 14.93
C GLN A 170 -13.91 1.39 15.26
N PRO A 171 -14.04 0.74 16.45
CA PRO A 171 -15.22 -0.06 16.80
C PRO A 171 -16.53 0.76 16.85
N ASP A 172 -16.49 1.96 17.45
CA ASP A 172 -17.63 2.87 17.57
C ASP A 172 -18.13 3.34 16.20
N ILE A 173 -17.22 3.72 15.30
CA ILE A 173 -17.53 4.11 13.92
C ILE A 173 -18.07 2.92 13.12
N ASN A 174 -17.56 1.72 13.39
CA ASN A 174 -18.08 0.50 12.75
C ASN A 174 -19.52 0.21 13.18
N VAL A 175 -19.85 0.37 14.47
CA VAL A 175 -21.23 0.25 14.97
C VAL A 175 -22.14 1.28 14.32
N LEU A 176 -21.73 2.55 14.32
CA LEU A 176 -22.49 3.63 13.68
C LEU A 176 -22.72 3.37 12.19
N SER A 177 -21.71 2.90 11.47
CA SER A 177 -21.82 2.59 10.03
C SER A 177 -22.81 1.46 9.76
N LYS A 178 -22.88 0.44 10.61
CA LYS A 178 -23.87 -0.65 10.50
C LYS A 178 -25.29 -0.14 10.69
N THR A 179 -25.49 0.77 11.65
CA THR A 179 -26.81 1.40 11.91
C THR A 179 -27.25 2.22 10.71
N GLU A 180 -26.39 3.06 10.16
CA GLU A 180 -26.70 3.84 8.95
C GLU A 180 -26.92 2.98 7.73
N TRP A 181 -26.17 1.89 7.59
CA TRP A 181 -26.36 0.93 6.51
C TRP A 181 -27.73 0.24 6.56
N LYS A 182 -28.24 -0.07 7.76
CA LYS A 182 -29.60 -0.59 7.92
C LYS A 182 -30.63 0.41 7.40
N LYS A 183 -30.53 1.70 7.77
CA LYS A 183 -31.44 2.76 7.30
C LYS A 183 -31.43 2.85 5.76
N ILE A 184 -30.26 2.84 5.13
CA ILE A 184 -30.11 2.87 3.64
C ILE A 184 -30.82 1.68 2.98
N ASN A 185 -30.76 0.49 3.60
CA ASN A 185 -31.41 -0.70 3.04
C ASN A 185 -32.91 -0.74 3.28
N THR A 186 -33.39 -0.14 4.36
CA THR A 186 -34.82 -0.10 4.69
C THR A 186 -35.54 0.99 3.91
N ASP A 187 -34.94 2.18 3.82
CA ASP A 187 -35.50 3.31 3.08
C ASP A 187 -34.61 3.70 1.90
N LYS A 188 -35.08 3.47 0.68
CA LYS A 188 -34.36 3.80 -0.56
C LYS A 188 -34.15 5.31 -0.77
N LYS A 189 -34.97 6.15 -0.11
CA LYS A 189 -34.86 7.62 -0.15
C LYS A 189 -33.87 8.14 0.88
N TYR A 190 -33.56 7.35 1.92
CA TYR A 190 -32.64 7.76 2.96
C TYR A 190 -31.24 8.06 2.41
N ARG A 191 -30.68 9.16 2.87
CA ARG A 191 -29.29 9.55 2.62
C ARG A 191 -28.64 9.89 3.93
N THR A 192 -27.49 9.29 4.20
CA THR A 192 -26.73 9.58 5.43
C THR A 192 -26.38 11.07 5.51
N PRO A 193 -26.75 11.76 6.58
CA PRO A 193 -26.44 13.17 6.76
C PRO A 193 -24.93 13.45 6.73
N VAL A 194 -24.55 14.65 6.25
CA VAL A 194 -23.13 15.04 6.11
C VAL A 194 -22.37 15.03 7.45
N ASN A 195 -23.03 15.40 8.55
CA ASN A 195 -22.43 15.36 9.89
C ASN A 195 -22.09 13.92 10.32
N ILE A 196 -22.88 12.92 9.91
CA ILE A 196 -22.59 11.51 10.14
C ILE A 196 -21.47 11.03 9.21
N LEU A 197 -21.50 11.40 7.91
CA LEU A 197 -20.40 11.09 6.98
C LEU A 197 -19.06 11.63 7.46
N LYS A 198 -19.05 12.84 8.08
CA LYS A 198 -17.85 13.39 8.73
C LYS A 198 -17.33 12.51 9.87
N LYS A 199 -18.21 11.93 10.69
CA LYS A 199 -17.79 10.99 11.76
C LYS A 199 -17.08 9.76 11.20
N PHE A 200 -17.50 9.24 10.03
CA PHE A 200 -16.84 8.10 9.40
C PHE A 200 -15.39 8.39 8.99
N THR A 201 -15.00 9.66 8.85
CA THR A 201 -13.63 10.04 8.49
C THR A 201 -12.67 10.12 9.69
N ALA A 202 -13.08 9.71 10.87
CA ALA A 202 -12.24 9.68 12.07
C ALA A 202 -11.04 8.73 11.94
N GLY A 203 -11.19 7.66 11.15
CA GLY A 203 -10.13 6.69 10.91
C GLY A 203 -10.25 5.99 9.56
N PRO A 204 -9.30 5.13 9.21
CA PRO A 204 -9.33 4.38 7.96
C PRO A 204 -10.45 3.32 7.94
N VAL A 205 -10.79 2.88 6.73
CA VAL A 205 -11.57 1.67 6.52
C VAL A 205 -10.68 0.57 5.99
N SER A 206 -10.95 -0.68 6.38
CA SER A 206 -10.13 -1.84 6.00
C SER A 206 -10.96 -3.00 5.44
N LEU A 207 -10.34 -3.78 4.55
CA LEU A 207 -10.85 -5.02 4.01
C LEU A 207 -9.87 -6.14 4.36
N HIS A 208 -10.34 -7.09 5.18
CA HIS A 208 -9.58 -8.29 5.55
C HIS A 208 -9.99 -9.46 4.67
N LEU A 209 -9.04 -10.08 4.00
CA LEU A 209 -9.28 -11.31 3.25
C LEU A 209 -9.14 -12.55 4.15
N ASN A 210 -8.17 -12.53 5.06
CA ASN A 210 -7.95 -13.55 6.08
C ASN A 210 -8.24 -12.96 7.46
N LYS A 211 -9.15 -13.58 8.22
CA LYS A 211 -9.59 -13.07 9.54
C LYS A 211 -8.45 -12.93 10.57
N ASN A 212 -7.37 -13.68 10.42
CA ASN A 212 -6.28 -13.76 11.40
C ASN A 212 -5.08 -12.85 11.07
N ASN A 213 -5.14 -11.99 10.05
CA ASN A 213 -4.03 -11.18 9.57
C ASN A 213 -4.34 -9.68 9.67
N THR A 214 -4.55 -9.17 10.87
CA THR A 214 -4.44 -7.72 11.09
C THR A 214 -2.95 -7.39 11.19
N PRO A 215 -2.42 -6.47 10.36
CA PRO A 215 -1.02 -6.08 10.49
C PRO A 215 -0.79 -5.45 11.85
N ALA A 216 0.26 -5.91 12.53
CA ALA A 216 0.62 -5.39 13.84
C ALA A 216 1.14 -3.94 13.75
N PHE A 217 1.72 -3.56 12.60
CA PHE A 217 2.34 -2.25 12.38
C PHE A 217 2.13 -1.75 10.96
N PHE A 218 2.04 -0.41 10.85
CA PHE A 218 2.14 0.33 9.60
C PHE A 218 3.44 1.14 9.60
N ALA A 219 3.90 1.59 8.42
CA ALA A 219 5.17 2.31 8.29
C ALA A 219 5.30 3.55 9.18
N PRO A 220 4.26 4.38 9.40
CA PRO A 220 4.36 5.50 10.34
C PRO A 220 4.64 5.08 11.79
N GLU A 221 4.08 3.95 12.23
CA GLU A 221 4.33 3.42 13.59
C GLU A 221 5.77 2.94 13.74
N ILE A 222 6.31 2.27 12.73
CA ILE A 222 7.72 1.86 12.70
C ILE A 222 8.64 3.10 12.73
N SER A 223 8.32 4.12 11.95
CA SER A 223 9.06 5.39 11.95
C SER A 223 9.03 6.07 13.33
N THR A 224 7.90 6.02 14.01
CA THR A 224 7.73 6.54 15.38
C THR A 224 8.58 5.74 16.38
N LEU A 225 8.59 4.41 16.31
CA LEU A 225 9.44 3.58 17.16
C LEU A 225 10.93 3.92 16.99
N ILE A 226 11.39 4.05 15.75
CA ILE A 226 12.76 4.44 15.43
C ILE A 226 13.08 5.84 15.98
N SER A 227 12.18 6.81 15.78
CA SER A 227 12.37 8.18 16.25
C SER A 227 12.45 8.26 17.77
N ASN A 228 11.55 7.55 18.48
CA ASN A 228 11.57 7.47 19.94
C ASN A 228 12.89 6.82 20.45
N TYR A 229 13.37 5.79 19.76
CA TYR A 229 14.64 5.17 20.10
C TYR A 229 15.82 6.14 19.95
N ILE A 230 15.87 6.88 18.81
CA ILE A 230 16.91 7.88 18.55
C ILE A 230 16.87 9.00 19.61
N ASN A 231 15.68 9.51 19.93
CA ASN A 231 15.51 10.55 20.96
C ASN A 231 16.06 10.09 22.30
N LYS A 232 15.73 8.88 22.72
CA LYS A 232 16.09 8.33 24.03
C LYS A 232 17.59 7.99 24.15
N HIS A 233 18.23 7.50 23.08
CA HIS A 233 19.56 6.88 23.16
C HIS A 233 20.64 7.66 22.45
N PHE A 234 20.27 8.62 21.60
CA PHE A 234 21.19 9.42 20.81
C PHE A 234 20.91 10.92 20.91
N ASN A 235 20.13 11.36 21.92
CA ASN A 235 19.75 12.77 22.11
C ASN A 235 19.25 13.41 20.80
N SER A 236 18.36 12.71 20.08
CA SER A 236 17.80 13.12 18.77
C SER A 236 18.84 13.19 17.63
N ASN A 237 20.08 12.75 17.84
CA ASN A 237 21.11 12.74 16.79
C ASN A 237 20.96 11.52 15.86
N ARG A 238 20.14 11.67 14.83
CA ARG A 238 19.91 10.61 13.83
C ARG A 238 21.18 10.16 13.11
N LYS A 239 22.10 11.08 12.82
CA LYS A 239 23.36 10.76 12.13
C LYS A 239 24.23 9.83 12.98
N ALA A 240 24.36 10.13 14.27
CA ALA A 240 25.09 9.27 15.22
C ALA A 240 24.44 7.88 15.35
N ALA A 241 23.10 7.82 15.39
CA ALA A 241 22.37 6.56 15.43
C ALA A 241 22.63 5.70 14.18
N ILE A 242 22.57 6.29 12.98
CA ILE A 242 22.86 5.58 11.72
C ILE A 242 24.31 5.08 11.70
N GLN A 243 25.27 5.90 12.11
CA GLN A 243 26.69 5.51 12.17
C GLN A 243 26.92 4.35 13.13
N ASN A 244 26.30 4.39 14.32
CA ASN A 244 26.41 3.31 15.30
C ASN A 244 25.78 2.00 14.78
N GLY A 245 24.57 2.06 14.24
CA GLY A 245 23.93 0.89 13.63
C GLY A 245 24.71 0.32 12.46
N TYR A 246 25.30 1.17 11.63
CA TYR A 246 26.17 0.75 10.54
C TYR A 246 27.45 0.07 11.04
N TYR A 247 28.11 0.65 12.06
CA TYR A 247 29.30 0.04 12.69
C TYR A 247 29.00 -1.37 13.20
N ASN A 248 27.89 -1.54 13.91
CA ASN A 248 27.47 -2.85 14.42
C ASN A 248 27.17 -3.86 13.29
N LEU A 249 26.57 -3.40 12.19
CA LEU A 249 26.32 -4.25 11.01
C LEU A 249 27.61 -4.68 10.31
N THR A 250 28.57 -3.77 10.15
CA THR A 250 29.84 -4.05 9.47
C THR A 250 30.71 -4.99 10.28
N THR A 251 30.77 -4.82 11.61
CA THR A 251 31.57 -5.67 12.48
C THR A 251 31.00 -7.08 12.62
N GLN A 252 29.66 -7.23 12.65
CA GLN A 252 29.04 -8.54 12.84
C GLN A 252 28.81 -9.31 11.52
N PHE A 253 28.60 -8.63 10.37
CA PHE A 253 28.18 -9.29 9.13
C PHE A 253 29.10 -8.96 7.94
N GLN A 254 30.15 -8.18 8.12
CA GLN A 254 31.05 -7.75 7.05
C GLN A 254 30.31 -7.07 5.87
N LEU A 255 29.22 -6.35 6.17
CA LEU A 255 28.43 -5.67 5.16
C LEU A 255 29.13 -4.36 4.74
N THR A 256 29.40 -4.22 3.45
CA THR A 256 30.11 -3.04 2.90
C THR A 256 29.16 -1.93 2.43
N ALA A 257 27.90 -2.25 2.13
CA ALA A 257 26.95 -1.27 1.61
C ALA A 257 26.16 -0.58 2.72
N LYS A 258 26.05 0.75 2.62
CA LYS A 258 25.30 1.58 3.56
C LYS A 258 23.81 1.55 3.25
N ASN A 259 23.02 1.14 4.24
CA ASN A 259 21.56 1.24 4.22
C ASN A 259 21.09 1.83 5.54
N GLU A 260 20.61 3.08 5.51
CA GLU A 260 20.19 3.79 6.72
C GLU A 260 19.05 3.10 7.46
N THR A 261 18.06 2.61 6.73
CA THR A 261 16.91 1.94 7.33
C THR A 261 17.31 0.66 8.03
N LEU A 262 18.18 -0.15 7.39
CA LEU A 262 18.73 -1.35 8.00
C LEU A 262 19.53 -1.02 9.26
N SER A 263 20.37 0.02 9.22
CA SER A 263 21.17 0.47 10.37
C SER A 263 20.27 0.80 11.57
N LEU A 264 19.17 1.54 11.33
CA LEU A 264 18.24 1.92 12.40
C LEU A 264 17.40 0.73 12.92
N LEU A 265 16.94 -0.14 12.03
CA LEU A 265 16.23 -1.37 12.43
C LEU A 265 17.16 -2.30 13.23
N TYR A 266 18.42 -2.36 12.86
CA TYR A 266 19.41 -3.16 13.56
C TYR A 266 19.64 -2.69 14.99
N LEU A 267 19.70 -1.38 15.24
CA LEU A 267 19.81 -0.82 16.58
C LEU A 267 18.64 -1.24 17.48
N LEU A 268 17.43 -1.30 16.92
CA LEU A 268 16.26 -1.81 17.65
C LEU A 268 16.41 -3.30 17.98
N ALA A 269 17.00 -4.09 17.09
CA ALA A 269 17.19 -5.53 17.24
C ALA A 269 18.28 -5.89 18.26
N ASP A 270 19.39 -5.15 18.25
CA ASP A 270 20.57 -5.48 19.05
C ASP A 270 20.31 -5.28 20.56
N LYS A 271 19.67 -4.17 20.92
CA LYS A 271 19.43 -3.82 22.32
C LYS A 271 18.51 -4.77 23.07
N ASN A 272 17.56 -5.40 22.37
CA ASN A 272 16.59 -6.29 23.01
C ASN A 272 16.99 -7.76 22.97
N ASN A 273 18.14 -8.07 22.38
CA ASN A 273 18.60 -9.46 22.15
C ASN A 273 17.49 -10.38 21.57
N SER A 274 16.53 -9.77 20.86
CA SER A 274 15.28 -10.41 20.44
C SER A 274 15.43 -11.31 19.23
N LEU A 275 16.51 -11.08 18.42
CA LEU A 275 16.75 -11.80 17.17
C LEU A 275 17.95 -12.73 17.28
N SER A 276 17.77 -13.96 16.81
CA SER A 276 18.88 -14.89 16.58
C SER A 276 19.81 -14.37 15.48
N LEU A 277 21.04 -14.90 15.43
CA LEU A 277 22.00 -14.55 14.37
C LEU A 277 21.46 -14.79 12.97
N LYS A 278 20.70 -15.87 12.76
CA LYS A 278 20.02 -16.18 11.50
C LYS A 278 19.00 -15.09 11.14
N GLU A 279 18.13 -14.70 12.08
CA GLU A 279 17.11 -13.67 11.86
C GLU A 279 17.74 -12.30 11.56
N LYS A 280 18.85 -11.96 12.21
CA LYS A 280 19.63 -10.74 11.92
C LYS A 280 20.23 -10.78 10.50
N LYS A 281 20.79 -11.92 10.07
CA LYS A 281 21.31 -12.10 8.70
C LYS A 281 20.19 -12.00 7.65
N ASP A 282 19.04 -12.62 7.88
CA ASP A 282 17.90 -12.56 6.97
C ASP A 282 17.38 -11.12 6.83
N LEU A 283 17.29 -10.39 7.95
CA LEU A 283 16.94 -8.96 7.95
C LEU A 283 17.92 -8.14 7.11
N ALA A 284 19.22 -8.33 7.34
CA ALA A 284 20.28 -7.65 6.58
C ALA A 284 20.15 -7.94 5.08
N ASN A 285 20.00 -9.21 4.69
CA ASN A 285 19.87 -9.61 3.29
C ASN A 285 18.69 -8.96 2.59
N VAL A 286 17.51 -8.89 3.24
CA VAL A 286 16.32 -8.28 2.64
C VAL A 286 16.55 -6.81 2.31
N PHE A 287 17.09 -6.02 3.25
CA PHE A 287 17.29 -4.59 3.06
C PHE A 287 18.52 -4.26 2.20
N MET A 288 19.58 -5.07 2.26
CA MET A 288 20.73 -4.87 1.38
C MET A 288 20.40 -5.16 -0.09
N LEU A 289 19.53 -6.13 -0.35
CA LEU A 289 19.11 -6.47 -1.70
C LEU A 289 17.93 -5.65 -2.22
N GLN A 290 17.35 -4.75 -1.40
CA GLN A 290 16.20 -3.92 -1.77
C GLN A 290 16.44 -3.15 -3.07
N TYR A 291 17.61 -2.54 -3.23
CA TYR A 291 17.96 -1.74 -4.40
C TYR A 291 18.55 -2.57 -5.55
N ASN A 292 18.95 -3.81 -5.31
CA ASN A 292 19.50 -4.69 -6.34
C ASN A 292 18.44 -5.57 -7.00
N ASN A 293 17.35 -5.86 -6.30
CA ASN A 293 16.23 -6.66 -6.78
C ASN A 293 15.07 -5.78 -7.28
N SER A 294 14.09 -6.41 -7.94
CA SER A 294 12.82 -5.74 -8.24
C SER A 294 12.04 -5.45 -6.95
N GLU A 295 11.19 -4.42 -6.95
CA GLU A 295 10.31 -4.13 -5.79
C GLU A 295 9.38 -5.31 -5.47
N ALA A 296 8.91 -6.04 -6.48
CA ALA A 296 8.10 -7.25 -6.26
C ALA A 296 8.89 -8.33 -5.48
N ALA A 297 10.20 -8.47 -5.75
CA ALA A 297 11.07 -9.38 -5.00
C ALA A 297 11.29 -8.88 -3.56
N PHE A 298 11.49 -7.57 -3.35
CA PHE A 298 11.59 -6.98 -2.02
C PHE A 298 10.34 -7.24 -1.19
N ILE A 299 9.15 -6.96 -1.72
CA ILE A 299 7.86 -7.25 -1.06
C ILE A 299 7.80 -8.71 -0.61
N LYS A 300 8.10 -9.65 -1.52
CA LYS A 300 8.06 -11.09 -1.24
C LYS A 300 9.07 -11.51 -0.17
N ASN A 301 10.28 -10.96 -0.20
CA ASN A 301 11.34 -11.27 0.77
C ASN A 301 11.01 -10.68 2.14
N LEU A 302 10.50 -9.45 2.20
CA LEU A 302 10.08 -8.84 3.45
C LEU A 302 8.92 -9.59 4.12
N GLN A 303 7.95 -10.10 3.33
CA GLN A 303 6.86 -10.95 3.84
C GLN A 303 7.37 -12.20 4.56
N LYS A 304 8.50 -12.75 4.09
CA LYS A 304 9.11 -13.98 4.64
C LYS A 304 10.15 -13.72 5.72
N CYS A 305 10.55 -12.47 5.92
CA CYS A 305 11.59 -12.10 6.88
C CYS A 305 11.06 -12.18 8.32
N SER A 306 11.16 -13.35 8.94
CA SER A 306 10.69 -13.56 10.32
C SER A 306 11.34 -12.59 11.32
N GLY A 307 12.62 -12.27 11.14
CA GLY A 307 13.35 -11.32 11.96
C GLY A 307 12.73 -9.93 11.97
N PHE A 308 12.30 -9.42 10.80
CA PHE A 308 11.63 -8.12 10.72
C PHE A 308 10.32 -8.08 11.51
N TRP A 309 9.47 -9.07 11.33
CA TRP A 309 8.17 -9.12 12.01
C TRP A 309 8.29 -9.39 13.50
N LYS A 310 9.23 -10.24 13.91
CA LYS A 310 9.51 -10.50 15.32
C LYS A 310 10.03 -9.25 16.03
N LEU A 311 10.96 -8.51 15.39
CA LEU A 311 11.47 -7.25 15.90
C LEU A 311 10.35 -6.26 16.23
N LEU A 312 9.40 -6.09 15.32
CA LEU A 312 8.27 -5.17 15.51
C LEU A 312 7.34 -5.64 16.64
N ASN A 313 7.01 -6.93 16.70
CA ASN A 313 6.11 -7.47 17.71
C ASN A 313 6.67 -7.33 19.13
N THR A 314 7.97 -7.46 19.32
CA THR A 314 8.62 -7.27 20.64
C THR A 314 8.64 -5.82 21.10
N GLN A 315 8.53 -4.85 20.19
CA GLN A 315 8.48 -3.41 20.51
C GLN A 315 7.05 -2.94 20.83
N GLY A 316 6.02 -3.59 20.31
CA GLY A 316 4.62 -3.22 20.54
C GLY A 316 4.04 -3.72 21.88
N GLN A 317 4.77 -4.51 22.64
CA GLN A 317 4.34 -5.06 23.95
C GLN A 317 4.85 -4.25 25.15
N LYS A 318 5.51 -3.13 24.93
CA LYS A 318 5.98 -2.18 25.96
C LYS A 318 5.24 -0.85 25.80
#